data_5d18891425f106d3c4408437b4dd2416
#
_entry.id   5d18891425f106d3c4408437b4dd2416
#
_cell.length_a   1.000
_cell.length_b   1.000
_cell.length_c   1.000
_cell.angle_alpha   90.00
_cell.angle_beta   90.00
_cell.angle_gamma   90.00
#
_symmetry.space_group_name_H-M   'P 1'
#
loop_
_entity.id
_entity.type
_entity.pdbx_description
1 polymer ?
#
loop_
_entity_poly.entity_id
_entity_poly.type
_entity_poly.pdbx_seq_one_letter_code
_entity_poly.pdbx_strand_id
1 'polypeptide(L)'
;MLTIHRKYSGVAKEPVLYVADNGTHQELKGAKARAWLDKICATGKQSRILSTSACSIDDMLLALAERGVQIFTAHWHSVGVDKKLEPGEIAEAFSKVADSALRPYIARTDLAALRGRVITRNAVIEYRKSVANSLRNVGLRTGVSADRYPKWLKEEIEALRTDGKPVEYDLDKQVKAEAEKIPECVTFRRIFGMKDVSIVEAQFVSCVGDTSRFPTVGSLWHYCGQHVTDDGKAPHRKRGAANDWNPEARTVLWNTIDTGLKANNPVIRPLYEYYKAKELETHDAGNAETGKKPCKCETKQGHCGARARRRVTKELLKQYYVATGGTGQQRTVLQSTICRLESMRRVSKAA
;
A
#
# COMPACT_ATOMS: atom_id res chain seq x y z
N MET A 1 2.99 -0.34 31.37
CA MET A 1 2.12 -0.14 30.17
C MET A 1 2.08 -1.46 29.41
N LEU A 2 0.90 -1.94 29.04
CA LEU A 2 0.77 -3.20 28.29
C LEU A 2 1.23 -3.01 26.85
N THR A 3 2.02 -3.94 26.33
CA THR A 3 2.48 -3.94 24.95
C THR A 3 1.79 -5.05 24.18
N ILE A 4 1.28 -4.73 22.99
CA ILE A 4 0.59 -5.68 22.11
C ILE A 4 1.36 -5.81 20.79
N HIS A 5 1.68 -7.03 20.44
CA HIS A 5 2.11 -7.42 19.10
C HIS A 5 1.10 -8.38 18.48
N ARG A 6 0.60 -8.06 17.28
CA ARG A 6 -0.36 -8.89 16.54
C ARG A 6 0.32 -9.56 15.36
N LYS A 7 0.33 -10.88 15.33
CA LYS A 7 0.79 -11.66 14.19
C LYS A 7 -0.39 -12.05 13.32
N TYR A 8 -0.36 -11.68 12.05
CA TYR A 8 -1.28 -12.19 11.06
C TYR A 8 -0.72 -13.51 10.51
N SER A 9 -1.36 -14.64 10.80
CA SER A 9 -1.07 -15.88 10.10
C SER A 9 -1.79 -15.88 8.76
N GLY A 10 -1.06 -16.06 7.67
CA GLY A 10 -1.48 -15.81 6.28
C GLY A 10 -2.57 -16.68 5.67
N VAL A 11 -3.45 -17.33 6.41
CA VAL A 11 -4.64 -18.02 5.89
C VAL A 11 -5.70 -17.98 6.99
N ALA A 12 -6.76 -17.16 6.81
CA ALA A 12 -8.07 -17.22 7.54
C ALA A 12 -8.06 -17.69 9.01
N LYS A 13 -6.92 -17.62 9.70
CA LYS A 13 -6.77 -18.01 11.08
C LYS A 13 -6.96 -16.80 11.99
N GLU A 14 -7.59 -17.02 13.11
CA GLU A 14 -7.76 -16.01 14.14
C GLU A 14 -6.42 -15.33 14.48
N PRO A 15 -6.41 -14.00 14.64
CA PRO A 15 -5.19 -13.28 14.96
C PRO A 15 -4.64 -13.76 16.30
N VAL A 16 -3.33 -13.94 16.36
CA VAL A 16 -2.63 -14.27 17.60
C VAL A 16 -2.11 -12.96 18.19
N LEU A 17 -2.46 -12.70 19.46
CA LEU A 17 -1.97 -11.56 20.21
C LEU A 17 -0.83 -11.99 21.13
N TYR A 18 0.26 -11.27 21.07
CA TYR A 18 1.36 -11.37 22.03
C TYR A 18 1.30 -10.15 22.92
N VAL A 19 1.03 -10.37 24.20
CA VAL A 19 0.88 -9.31 25.21
C VAL A 19 2.08 -9.38 26.14
N ALA A 20 2.84 -8.28 26.23
CA ALA A 20 3.93 -8.16 27.19
C ALA A 20 3.55 -7.20 28.30
N ASP A 21 3.82 -7.59 29.55
CA ASP A 21 3.68 -6.78 30.74
C ASP A 21 4.87 -7.03 31.67
N ASN A 22 5.56 -5.96 32.05
CA ASN A 22 6.65 -5.97 33.03
C ASN A 22 7.72 -7.08 32.79
N GLY A 23 8.12 -7.28 31.52
CA GLY A 23 9.17 -8.23 31.13
C GLY A 23 8.72 -9.68 30.98
N THR A 24 7.42 -9.95 31.12
CA THR A 24 6.82 -11.25 30.79
C THR A 24 5.89 -11.09 29.59
N HIS A 25 5.87 -12.09 28.69
CA HIS A 25 4.94 -12.09 27.59
C HIS A 25 4.08 -13.34 27.59
N GLN A 26 2.86 -13.21 27.06
CA GLN A 26 1.93 -14.32 26.86
C GLN A 26 1.33 -14.31 25.47
N GLU A 27 1.11 -15.50 24.94
CA GLU A 27 0.41 -15.69 23.68
C GLU A 27 -1.08 -15.94 23.94
N LEU A 28 -1.93 -15.15 23.31
CA LEU A 28 -3.38 -15.25 23.42
C LEU A 28 -3.98 -15.60 22.07
N LYS A 29 -4.77 -16.67 22.00
CA LYS A 29 -5.45 -17.15 20.78
C LYS A 29 -6.95 -17.28 20.99
N GLY A 30 -7.72 -17.06 19.93
CA GLY A 30 -9.15 -17.32 19.87
C GLY A 30 -9.92 -16.67 21.02
N ALA A 31 -10.68 -17.48 21.80
CA ALA A 31 -11.51 -17.01 22.90
C ALA A 31 -10.72 -16.27 24.00
N LYS A 32 -9.46 -16.67 24.27
CA LYS A 32 -8.63 -15.99 25.27
C LYS A 32 -8.24 -14.58 24.80
N ALA A 33 -7.92 -14.40 23.54
CA ALA A 33 -7.64 -13.08 22.96
C ALA A 33 -8.87 -12.19 23.01
N ARG A 34 -10.05 -12.70 22.69
CA ARG A 34 -11.33 -11.98 22.79
C ARG A 34 -11.63 -11.55 24.23
N ALA A 35 -11.61 -12.50 25.17
CA ALA A 35 -11.84 -12.18 26.58
C ALA A 35 -10.87 -11.13 27.14
N TRP A 36 -9.60 -11.17 26.71
CA TRP A 36 -8.62 -10.17 27.09
C TRP A 36 -8.96 -8.80 26.52
N LEU A 37 -9.32 -8.71 25.24
CA LEU A 37 -9.76 -7.47 24.59
C LEU A 37 -11.02 -6.90 25.28
N ASP A 38 -11.99 -7.73 25.59
CA ASP A 38 -13.21 -7.33 26.31
C ASP A 38 -12.90 -6.76 27.69
N LYS A 39 -11.96 -7.38 28.41
CA LYS A 39 -11.48 -6.86 29.71
C LYS A 39 -10.85 -5.48 29.56
N ILE A 40 -9.98 -5.29 28.57
CA ILE A 40 -9.34 -3.97 28.29
C ILE A 40 -10.38 -2.93 27.91
N CYS A 41 -11.35 -3.31 27.07
CA CYS A 41 -12.46 -2.43 26.71
C CYS A 41 -13.34 -2.03 27.91
N ALA A 42 -13.53 -2.92 28.86
CA ALA A 42 -14.30 -2.63 30.08
C ALA A 42 -13.57 -1.62 30.99
N THR A 43 -12.23 -1.64 31.02
CA THR A 43 -11.44 -0.64 31.77
C THR A 43 -11.34 0.71 31.05
N GLY A 44 -11.55 0.73 29.74
CA GLY A 44 -11.68 1.96 28.93
C GLY A 44 -10.51 2.93 29.09
N LYS A 45 -10.83 4.18 29.39
CA LYS A 45 -9.87 5.31 29.49
C LYS A 45 -8.72 5.13 30.51
N GLN A 46 -8.84 4.16 31.41
CA GLN A 46 -7.77 3.85 32.38
C GLN A 46 -6.68 2.95 31.79
N SER A 47 -6.94 2.34 30.63
CA SER A 47 -6.01 1.42 30.00
C SER A 47 -5.09 2.17 29.03
N ARG A 48 -3.77 1.99 29.22
CA ARG A 48 -2.73 2.50 28.32
C ARG A 48 -2.06 1.31 27.62
N ILE A 49 -2.07 1.32 26.29
CA ILE A 49 -1.55 0.23 25.46
C ILE A 49 -0.50 0.76 24.51
N LEU A 50 0.63 0.07 24.41
CA LEU A 50 1.61 0.26 23.34
C LEU A 50 1.39 -0.80 22.28
N SER A 51 1.08 -0.38 21.06
CA SER A 51 0.98 -1.27 19.91
C SER A 51 2.26 -1.24 19.08
N THR A 52 2.71 -2.42 18.66
CA THR A 52 3.78 -2.55 17.67
C THR A 52 3.34 -2.20 16.25
N SER A 53 2.02 -2.10 16.01
CA SER A 53 1.44 -1.61 14.77
C SER A 53 1.22 -0.11 14.86
N ALA A 54 1.76 0.64 13.91
CA ALA A 54 1.47 2.06 13.73
C ALA A 54 0.42 2.31 12.63
N CYS A 55 -0.32 1.29 12.25
CA CYS A 55 -1.31 1.38 11.18
C CYS A 55 -2.59 2.07 11.68
N SER A 56 -2.85 3.28 11.23
CA SER A 56 -4.01 4.10 11.62
C SER A 56 -5.39 3.51 11.25
N ILE A 57 -5.39 2.42 10.50
CA ILE A 57 -6.57 1.69 10.04
C ILE A 57 -6.56 0.23 10.52
N ASP A 58 -5.84 -0.09 11.58
CA ASP A 58 -5.88 -1.41 12.21
C ASP A 58 -7.21 -1.57 12.96
N ASP A 59 -8.03 -2.52 12.54
CA ASP A 59 -9.41 -2.71 13.02
C ASP A 59 -9.48 -2.91 14.54
N MET A 60 -8.50 -3.62 15.10
CA MET A 60 -8.43 -3.86 16.56
C MET A 60 -8.11 -2.57 17.31
N LEU A 61 -7.13 -1.81 16.81
CA LEU A 61 -6.73 -0.54 17.44
C LEU A 61 -7.84 0.51 17.32
N LEU A 62 -8.54 0.55 16.18
CA LEU A 62 -9.71 1.41 16.00
C LEU A 62 -10.80 1.07 17.01
N ALA A 63 -11.17 -0.20 17.16
CA ALA A 63 -12.19 -0.65 18.10
C ALA A 63 -11.82 -0.37 19.56
N LEU A 64 -10.53 -0.46 19.92
CA LEU A 64 -10.03 -0.09 21.26
C LEU A 64 -10.09 1.44 21.47
N ALA A 65 -9.68 2.21 20.46
CA ALA A 65 -9.71 3.69 20.53
C ALA A 65 -11.15 4.23 20.67
N GLU A 66 -12.10 3.66 19.93
CA GLU A 66 -13.53 4.01 20.03
C GLU A 66 -14.09 3.78 21.44
N ARG A 67 -13.56 2.81 22.18
CA ARG A 67 -13.91 2.55 23.58
C ARG A 67 -13.11 3.35 24.60
N GLY A 68 -12.31 4.31 24.14
CA GLY A 68 -11.58 5.25 24.98
C GLY A 68 -10.25 4.72 25.55
N VAL A 69 -9.75 3.60 25.05
CA VAL A 69 -8.41 3.08 25.40
C VAL A 69 -7.35 4.02 24.85
N GLN A 70 -6.38 4.39 25.69
CA GLN A 70 -5.25 5.21 25.28
C GLN A 70 -4.21 4.33 24.58
N ILE A 71 -4.03 4.51 23.27
CA ILE A 71 -3.12 3.72 22.47
C ILE A 71 -1.91 4.55 22.09
N PHE A 72 -0.74 3.97 22.23
CA PHE A 72 0.53 4.51 21.79
C PHE A 72 1.17 3.60 20.77
N THR A 73 2.02 4.15 19.93
CA THR A 73 2.84 3.44 18.95
C THR A 73 4.28 3.90 19.08
N ALA A 74 5.22 3.07 18.63
CA ALA A 74 6.61 3.46 18.53
C ALA A 74 7.17 2.97 17.17
N HIS A 75 8.15 3.68 16.64
CA HIS A 75 8.81 3.22 15.43
C HIS A 75 9.77 2.07 15.74
N TRP A 76 9.76 1.04 14.90
CA TRP A 76 10.68 -0.10 14.99
C TRP A 76 12.15 0.31 15.09
N HIS A 77 12.56 1.34 14.34
CA HIS A 77 13.92 1.89 14.42
C HIS A 77 14.25 2.53 15.78
N SER A 78 13.26 3.09 16.46
CA SER A 78 13.46 3.67 17.80
C SER A 78 13.61 2.61 18.88
N VAL A 79 13.19 1.40 18.60
CA VAL A 79 13.24 0.25 19.53
C VAL A 79 14.49 -0.59 19.35
N GLY A 80 15.17 -0.47 18.18
CA GLY A 80 16.35 -1.26 17.86
C GLY A 80 16.07 -2.76 17.70
N VAL A 81 14.82 -3.13 17.43
CA VAL A 81 14.37 -4.53 17.37
C VAL A 81 14.70 -5.14 16.01
N ASP A 82 15.35 -6.29 15.99
CA ASP A 82 15.47 -7.10 14.78
C ASP A 82 14.10 -7.71 14.42
N LYS A 83 13.67 -7.50 13.18
CA LYS A 83 12.41 -8.07 12.65
C LYS A 83 12.41 -9.59 12.56
N LYS A 84 13.54 -10.23 12.77
CA LYS A 84 13.68 -11.69 12.78
C LYS A 84 13.37 -12.32 14.14
N LEU A 85 13.21 -11.51 15.18
CA LEU A 85 12.84 -11.99 16.52
C LEU A 85 11.48 -12.68 16.51
N GLU A 86 11.30 -13.59 17.44
CA GLU A 86 9.98 -14.20 17.67
C GLU A 86 8.97 -13.14 18.16
N PRO A 87 7.67 -13.32 17.85
CA PRO A 87 6.65 -12.31 18.15
C PRO A 87 6.56 -11.92 19.63
N GLY A 88 6.81 -12.85 20.55
CA GLY A 88 6.86 -12.59 21.98
C GLY A 88 8.04 -11.69 22.37
N GLU A 89 9.21 -11.94 21.81
CA GLU A 89 10.42 -11.13 22.02
C GLU A 89 10.24 -9.71 21.45
N ILE A 90 9.54 -9.58 20.34
CA ILE A 90 9.16 -8.28 19.77
C ILE A 90 8.29 -7.51 20.76
N ALA A 91 7.23 -8.13 21.30
CA ALA A 91 6.36 -7.49 22.29
C ALA A 91 7.14 -7.07 23.55
N GLU A 92 8.05 -7.89 24.01
CA GLU A 92 8.90 -7.60 25.15
C GLU A 92 9.89 -6.45 24.89
N ALA A 93 10.52 -6.43 23.71
CA ALA A 93 11.43 -5.34 23.34
C ALA A 93 10.70 -4.00 23.27
N PHE A 94 9.49 -3.99 22.71
CA PHE A 94 8.64 -2.79 22.69
C PHE A 94 8.20 -2.34 24.10
N SER A 95 8.03 -3.26 25.06
CA SER A 95 7.68 -2.89 26.43
C SER A 95 8.76 -2.09 27.16
N LYS A 96 9.98 -2.14 26.67
CA LYS A 96 11.16 -1.43 27.23
C LYS A 96 11.40 -0.06 26.58
N VAL A 97 10.55 0.36 25.64
CA VAL A 97 10.68 1.65 24.94
C VAL A 97 10.47 2.82 25.91
N ALA A 98 11.35 3.80 25.83
CA ALA A 98 11.25 5.02 26.64
C ALA A 98 9.98 5.83 26.27
N ASP A 99 9.34 6.44 27.26
CA ASP A 99 8.14 7.25 27.06
C ASP A 99 8.33 8.38 26.02
N SER A 100 9.53 8.92 25.90
CA SER A 100 9.88 9.95 24.93
C SER A 100 9.80 9.49 23.46
N ALA A 101 9.87 8.18 23.22
CA ALA A 101 9.75 7.60 21.89
C ALA A 101 8.30 7.20 21.54
N LEU A 102 7.39 7.29 22.50
CA LEU A 102 5.99 6.96 22.31
C LEU A 102 5.27 8.06 21.53
N ARG A 103 4.40 7.64 20.64
CA ARG A 103 3.52 8.50 19.86
C ARG A 103 2.07 8.08 20.08
N PRO A 104 1.15 9.04 20.30
CA PRO A 104 -0.26 8.70 20.38
C PRO A 104 -0.72 8.06 19.05
N TYR A 105 -1.53 7.03 19.15
CA TYR A 105 -2.20 6.43 18.02
C TYR A 105 -3.29 7.37 17.50
N ILE A 106 -3.27 7.66 16.23
CA ILE A 106 -4.28 8.48 15.56
C ILE A 106 -5.21 7.54 14.81
N ALA A 107 -6.43 7.36 15.32
CA ALA A 107 -7.47 6.59 14.67
C ALA A 107 -7.99 7.34 13.42
N ARG A 108 -8.05 6.67 12.27
CA ARG A 108 -8.52 7.22 10.98
C ARG A 108 -9.71 6.39 10.51
N THR A 109 -10.85 6.62 11.12
CA THR A 109 -12.11 5.92 10.81
C THR A 109 -12.57 6.16 9.37
N ASP A 110 -12.28 7.34 8.81
CA ASP A 110 -12.52 7.69 7.41
C ASP A 110 -11.72 6.80 6.45
N LEU A 111 -10.42 6.60 6.71
CA LEU A 111 -9.58 5.71 5.93
C LEU A 111 -9.96 4.24 6.12
N ALA A 112 -10.40 3.84 7.31
CA ALA A 112 -10.88 2.49 7.56
C ALA A 112 -12.17 2.19 6.79
N ALA A 113 -13.11 3.13 6.76
CA ALA A 113 -14.32 3.02 5.96
C ALA A 113 -14.01 2.90 4.46
N LEU A 114 -13.12 3.75 3.93
CA LEU A 114 -12.65 3.64 2.56
C LEU A 114 -12.04 2.26 2.28
N ARG A 115 -11.16 1.78 3.17
CA ARG A 115 -10.54 0.47 3.04
C ARG A 115 -11.56 -0.66 3.02
N GLY A 116 -12.55 -0.63 3.91
CA GLY A 116 -13.66 -1.60 3.93
C GLY A 116 -14.38 -1.67 2.58
N ARG A 117 -14.74 -0.51 2.02
CA ARG A 117 -15.39 -0.42 0.70
C ARG A 117 -14.50 -0.94 -0.43
N VAL A 118 -13.21 -0.60 -0.43
CA VAL A 118 -12.24 -1.10 -1.42
C VAL A 118 -12.08 -2.62 -1.34
N ILE A 119 -11.98 -3.19 -0.14
CA ILE A 119 -11.90 -4.64 0.07
C ILE A 119 -13.17 -5.32 -0.43
N THR A 120 -14.35 -4.82 -0.08
CA THR A 120 -15.64 -5.38 -0.52
C THR A 120 -15.74 -5.35 -2.05
N ARG A 121 -15.42 -4.22 -2.66
CA ARG A 121 -15.38 -4.10 -4.13
C ARG A 121 -14.44 -5.14 -4.76
N ASN A 122 -13.23 -5.24 -4.27
CA ASN A 122 -12.24 -6.17 -4.81
C ASN A 122 -12.70 -7.63 -4.64
N ALA A 123 -13.33 -7.98 -3.52
CA ALA A 123 -13.90 -9.30 -3.29
C ALA A 123 -15.00 -9.64 -4.30
N VAL A 124 -15.89 -8.69 -4.59
CA VAL A 124 -16.95 -8.86 -5.61
C VAL A 124 -16.35 -9.07 -6.99
N ILE A 125 -15.32 -8.31 -7.36
CA ILE A 125 -14.63 -8.48 -8.65
C ILE A 125 -13.98 -9.88 -8.75
N GLU A 126 -13.28 -10.32 -7.71
CA GLU A 126 -12.63 -11.64 -7.71
C GLU A 126 -13.66 -12.77 -7.73
N TYR A 127 -14.78 -12.64 -7.03
CA TYR A 127 -15.90 -13.57 -7.12
C TYR A 127 -16.43 -13.65 -8.56
N ARG A 128 -16.75 -12.51 -9.19
CA ARG A 128 -17.23 -12.45 -10.58
C ARG A 128 -16.23 -13.09 -11.54
N LYS A 129 -14.93 -12.80 -11.41
CA LYS A 129 -13.88 -13.41 -12.23
C LYS A 129 -13.81 -14.92 -12.03
N SER A 130 -13.91 -15.39 -10.78
CA SER A 130 -13.88 -16.81 -10.46
C SER A 130 -15.05 -17.56 -11.10
N VAL A 131 -16.26 -17.02 -11.00
CA VAL A 131 -17.45 -17.57 -11.66
C VAL A 131 -17.29 -17.58 -13.18
N ALA A 132 -16.89 -16.45 -13.77
CA ALA A 132 -16.68 -16.35 -15.22
C ALA A 132 -15.62 -17.36 -15.74
N ASN A 133 -14.53 -17.55 -14.99
CA ASN A 133 -13.51 -18.53 -15.33
C ASN A 133 -14.04 -19.97 -15.20
N SER A 134 -14.82 -20.27 -14.16
CA SER A 134 -15.43 -21.58 -13.99
C SER A 134 -16.38 -21.91 -15.13
N LEU A 135 -17.22 -20.95 -15.55
CA LEU A 135 -18.12 -21.08 -16.67
C LEU A 135 -17.38 -21.29 -18.00
N ARG A 136 -16.30 -20.54 -18.22
CA ARG A 136 -15.42 -20.72 -19.40
C ARG A 136 -14.79 -22.11 -19.41
N ASN A 137 -14.35 -22.61 -18.25
CA ASN A 137 -13.77 -23.95 -18.15
C ASN A 137 -14.79 -25.07 -18.44
N VAL A 138 -16.06 -24.88 -18.08
CA VAL A 138 -17.14 -25.79 -18.48
C VAL A 138 -17.26 -25.81 -20.02
N GLY A 139 -17.31 -24.65 -20.66
CA GLY A 139 -17.34 -24.55 -22.11
C GLY A 139 -16.13 -25.23 -22.80
N LEU A 140 -14.92 -24.98 -22.29
CA LEU A 140 -13.70 -25.61 -22.81
C LEU A 140 -13.70 -27.14 -22.68
N ARG A 141 -14.18 -27.66 -21.55
CA ARG A 141 -14.25 -29.13 -21.32
C ARG A 141 -15.32 -29.81 -22.17
N THR A 142 -16.40 -29.13 -22.46
CA THR A 142 -17.50 -29.66 -23.29
C THR A 142 -17.32 -29.42 -24.78
N GLY A 143 -16.31 -28.65 -25.20
CA GLY A 143 -16.10 -28.24 -26.58
C GLY A 143 -17.19 -27.33 -27.14
N VAL A 144 -18.02 -26.75 -26.29
CA VAL A 144 -19.14 -25.89 -26.67
C VAL A 144 -18.69 -24.45 -26.69
N SER A 145 -18.92 -23.75 -27.79
CA SER A 145 -18.65 -22.32 -27.91
C SER A 145 -19.63 -21.47 -27.08
N ALA A 146 -19.23 -20.25 -26.66
CA ALA A 146 -20.00 -19.42 -25.75
C ALA A 146 -21.41 -19.06 -26.24
N ASP A 147 -21.60 -18.97 -27.56
CA ASP A 147 -22.90 -18.75 -28.20
C ASP A 147 -23.87 -19.93 -28.03
N ARG A 148 -23.33 -21.14 -27.85
CA ARG A 148 -24.08 -22.37 -27.63
C ARG A 148 -24.25 -22.76 -26.17
N TYR A 149 -23.85 -21.93 -25.22
CA TYR A 149 -24.06 -22.22 -23.80
C TYR A 149 -25.56 -22.40 -23.50
N PRO A 150 -25.91 -23.35 -22.62
CA PRO A 150 -27.27 -23.49 -22.14
C PRO A 150 -27.82 -22.16 -21.61
N LYS A 151 -29.12 -21.95 -21.76
CA LYS A 151 -29.81 -20.71 -21.36
C LYS A 151 -29.52 -20.35 -19.90
N TRP A 152 -29.60 -21.32 -18.98
CA TRP A 152 -29.31 -21.10 -17.57
C TRP A 152 -27.89 -20.58 -17.31
N LEU A 153 -26.90 -21.04 -18.10
CA LEU A 153 -25.50 -20.62 -17.95
C LEU A 153 -25.32 -19.17 -18.42
N LYS A 154 -26.03 -18.77 -19.46
CA LYS A 154 -26.06 -17.37 -19.92
C LYS A 154 -26.75 -16.46 -18.89
N GLU A 155 -27.83 -16.95 -18.29
CA GLU A 155 -28.57 -16.25 -17.23
C GLU A 155 -27.70 -16.05 -15.98
N GLU A 156 -26.91 -17.03 -15.55
CA GLU A 156 -25.95 -16.92 -14.45
C GLU A 156 -24.85 -15.89 -14.76
N ILE A 157 -24.34 -15.89 -15.99
CA ILE A 157 -23.35 -14.88 -16.41
C ILE A 157 -23.97 -13.48 -16.40
N GLU A 158 -25.21 -13.33 -16.86
CA GLU A 158 -25.91 -12.04 -16.89
C GLU A 158 -26.33 -11.58 -15.49
N ALA A 159 -26.64 -12.51 -14.57
CA ALA A 159 -26.91 -12.21 -13.15
C ALA A 159 -25.70 -11.57 -12.43
N LEU A 160 -24.49 -11.72 -12.97
CA LEU A 160 -23.31 -10.99 -12.50
C LEU A 160 -23.28 -9.52 -12.97
N ARG A 161 -24.32 -9.07 -13.68
CA ARG A 161 -24.47 -7.72 -14.17
C ARG A 161 -25.81 -7.16 -13.68
N THR A 162 -25.80 -5.91 -13.23
CA THR A 162 -27.00 -5.17 -12.84
C THR A 162 -27.23 -4.08 -13.88
N ASP A 163 -28.41 -4.09 -14.51
CA ASP A 163 -28.77 -3.13 -15.58
C ASP A 163 -27.72 -3.02 -16.69
N GLY A 164 -27.19 -4.18 -17.15
CA GLY A 164 -26.16 -4.25 -18.17
C GLY A 164 -24.77 -3.78 -17.72
N LYS A 165 -24.58 -3.45 -16.43
CA LYS A 165 -23.31 -3.03 -15.84
C LYS A 165 -22.77 -4.10 -14.90
N PRO A 166 -21.42 -4.17 -14.71
CA PRO A 166 -20.83 -5.07 -13.72
C PRO A 166 -21.42 -4.80 -12.32
N VAL A 167 -21.59 -5.86 -11.53
CA VAL A 167 -22.13 -5.75 -10.15
C VAL A 167 -21.32 -4.77 -9.29
N GLU A 168 -20.02 -4.65 -9.52
CA GLU A 168 -19.15 -3.72 -8.82
C GLU A 168 -19.38 -2.24 -9.19
N TYR A 169 -20.24 -1.91 -10.16
CA TYR A 169 -20.43 -0.54 -10.64
C TYR A 169 -20.91 0.43 -9.56
N ASP A 170 -21.88 0.01 -8.75
CA ASP A 170 -22.38 0.84 -7.67
C ASP A 170 -21.38 0.94 -6.51
N LEU A 171 -20.59 -0.10 -6.27
CA LEU A 171 -19.46 -0.06 -5.35
C LEU A 171 -18.38 0.91 -5.84
N ASP A 172 -18.12 0.96 -7.14
CA ASP A 172 -17.20 1.94 -7.73
C ASP A 172 -17.65 3.39 -7.46
N LYS A 173 -18.94 3.68 -7.60
CA LYS A 173 -19.51 5.00 -7.27
C LYS A 173 -19.31 5.34 -5.78
N GLN A 174 -19.63 4.38 -4.90
CA GLN A 174 -19.48 4.58 -3.46
C GLN A 174 -18.02 4.82 -3.07
N VAL A 175 -17.09 4.04 -3.61
CA VAL A 175 -15.64 4.22 -3.36
C VAL A 175 -15.17 5.58 -3.85
N LYS A 176 -15.58 6.01 -5.04
CA LYS A 176 -15.23 7.33 -5.58
C LYS A 176 -15.80 8.47 -4.73
N ALA A 177 -17.06 8.39 -4.34
CA ALA A 177 -17.70 9.40 -3.50
C ALA A 177 -17.03 9.51 -2.12
N GLU A 178 -16.52 8.42 -1.59
CA GLU A 178 -15.75 8.43 -0.34
C GLU A 178 -14.35 9.00 -0.55
N ALA A 179 -13.68 8.62 -1.64
CA ALA A 179 -12.35 9.13 -1.99
C ALA A 179 -12.31 10.65 -2.20
N GLU A 180 -13.40 11.24 -2.68
CA GLU A 180 -13.51 12.71 -2.82
C GLU A 180 -13.42 13.45 -1.50
N LYS A 181 -13.88 12.86 -0.41
CA LYS A 181 -13.89 13.46 0.94
C LYS A 181 -12.55 13.34 1.65
N ILE A 182 -11.67 12.46 1.19
CA ILE A 182 -10.40 12.12 1.87
C ILE A 182 -9.26 12.97 1.29
N PRO A 183 -8.62 13.83 2.11
CA PRO A 183 -7.57 14.75 1.65
C PRO A 183 -6.38 14.04 1.00
N GLU A 184 -6.03 12.86 1.46
CA GLU A 184 -4.95 12.04 0.91
C GLU A 184 -5.25 11.57 -0.52
N CYS A 185 -6.52 11.22 -0.81
CA CYS A 185 -6.96 10.86 -2.15
C CYS A 185 -6.90 12.07 -3.11
N VAL A 186 -7.37 13.22 -2.66
CA VAL A 186 -7.29 14.47 -3.43
C VAL A 186 -5.83 14.84 -3.71
N THR A 187 -4.96 14.69 -2.71
CA THR A 187 -3.52 14.95 -2.84
C THR A 187 -2.85 13.99 -3.81
N PHE A 188 -3.16 12.69 -3.73
CA PHE A 188 -2.67 11.69 -4.67
C PHE A 188 -3.07 12.04 -6.11
N ARG A 189 -4.34 12.31 -6.36
CA ARG A 189 -4.88 12.70 -7.67
C ARG A 189 -4.13 13.88 -8.25
N ARG A 190 -3.96 14.96 -7.47
CA ARG A 190 -3.26 16.17 -7.88
C ARG A 190 -1.79 15.88 -8.26
N ILE A 191 -1.07 15.13 -7.43
CA ILE A 191 0.36 14.84 -7.62
C ILE A 191 0.59 13.92 -8.82
N PHE A 192 -0.28 12.93 -9.02
CA PHE A 192 -0.19 12.01 -10.15
C PHE A 192 -0.82 12.58 -11.43
N GLY A 193 -1.35 13.81 -11.41
CA GLY A 193 -1.92 14.49 -12.57
C GLY A 193 -3.17 13.81 -13.11
N MET A 194 -3.97 13.20 -12.23
CA MET A 194 -5.22 12.56 -12.60
C MET A 194 -6.33 13.62 -12.66
N LYS A 195 -7.16 13.59 -13.72
CA LYS A 195 -8.24 14.56 -13.90
C LYS A 195 -9.44 14.27 -13.01
N ASP A 196 -9.86 13.00 -13.01
CA ASP A 196 -11.08 12.56 -12.36
C ASP A 196 -10.78 11.65 -11.16
N VAL A 197 -11.75 11.57 -10.25
CA VAL A 197 -11.73 10.63 -9.13
C VAL A 197 -11.71 9.20 -9.66
N SER A 198 -10.76 8.43 -9.19
CA SER A 198 -10.59 7.06 -9.63
C SER A 198 -10.49 6.09 -8.45
N ILE A 199 -10.80 4.83 -8.73
CA ILE A 199 -10.64 3.74 -7.77
C ILE A 199 -9.16 3.57 -7.36
N VAL A 200 -8.24 3.93 -8.25
CA VAL A 200 -6.80 3.75 -8.06
C VAL A 200 -6.28 4.56 -6.87
N GLU A 201 -6.72 5.82 -6.73
CA GLU A 201 -6.34 6.65 -5.58
C GLU A 201 -6.88 6.08 -4.26
N ALA A 202 -8.15 5.62 -4.28
CA ALA A 202 -8.76 4.98 -3.13
C ALA A 202 -8.03 3.69 -2.72
N GLN A 203 -7.68 2.85 -3.70
CA GLN A 203 -6.89 1.64 -3.47
C GLN A 203 -5.52 1.96 -2.86
N PHE A 204 -4.80 2.93 -3.44
CA PHE A 204 -3.49 3.32 -2.93
C PHE A 204 -3.59 3.85 -1.49
N VAL A 205 -4.46 4.83 -1.25
CA VAL A 205 -4.62 5.47 0.06
C VAL A 205 -5.09 4.47 1.11
N SER A 206 -6.02 3.56 0.74
CA SER A 206 -6.46 2.49 1.65
C SER A 206 -5.37 1.49 2.02
N CYS A 207 -4.37 1.26 1.15
CA CYS A 207 -3.21 0.42 1.45
C CYS A 207 -2.19 1.15 2.32
N VAL A 208 -1.90 2.41 2.01
CA VAL A 208 -0.87 3.20 2.66
C VAL A 208 -1.35 3.72 4.02
N GLY A 209 -2.61 4.14 4.11
CA GLY A 209 -3.13 4.80 5.31
C GLY A 209 -2.46 6.15 5.56
N ASP A 210 -2.29 6.50 6.83
CA ASP A 210 -1.61 7.71 7.25
C ASP A 210 -0.09 7.63 6.97
N THR A 211 0.43 8.61 6.23
CA THR A 211 1.85 8.68 5.88
C THR A 211 2.75 9.08 7.04
N SER A 212 2.22 9.68 8.11
CA SER A 212 2.98 10.04 9.31
C SER A 212 3.59 8.81 10.02
N ARG A 213 3.04 7.62 9.79
CA ARG A 213 3.56 6.35 10.29
C ARG A 213 4.93 5.96 9.70
N PHE A 214 5.31 6.54 8.57
CA PHE A 214 6.61 6.28 7.96
C PHE A 214 7.62 7.32 8.44
N PRO A 215 8.72 6.89 9.09
CA PRO A 215 9.72 7.83 9.61
C PRO A 215 10.46 8.59 8.50
N THR A 216 10.57 7.97 7.31
CA THR A 216 11.25 8.56 6.15
C THR A 216 10.52 8.20 4.85
N VAL A 217 10.79 8.97 3.82
CA VAL A 217 10.30 8.63 2.47
C VAL A 217 10.86 7.28 1.98
N GLY A 218 12.05 6.91 2.41
CA GLY A 218 12.65 5.60 2.13
C GLY A 218 11.82 4.45 2.71
N SER A 219 11.26 4.63 3.89
CA SER A 219 10.35 3.66 4.53
C SER A 219 9.05 3.51 3.72
N LEU A 220 8.50 4.60 3.19
CA LEU A 220 7.34 4.54 2.29
C LEU A 220 7.69 3.84 0.97
N TRP A 221 8.86 4.13 0.37
CA TRP A 221 9.30 3.43 -0.83
C TRP A 221 9.47 1.93 -0.59
N HIS A 222 10.04 1.56 0.56
CA HIS A 222 10.19 0.16 0.94
C HIS A 222 8.83 -0.51 1.07
N TYR A 223 7.92 0.10 1.81
CA TYR A 223 6.55 -0.39 1.98
C TYR A 223 5.82 -0.59 0.64
N CYS A 224 6.00 0.32 -0.31
CA CYS A 224 5.42 0.24 -1.65
C CYS A 224 6.21 -0.64 -2.64
N GLY A 225 7.23 -1.37 -2.18
CA GLY A 225 8.06 -2.24 -3.03
C GLY A 225 8.84 -1.50 -4.11
N GLN A 226 9.20 -0.23 -3.86
CA GLN A 226 9.99 0.59 -4.77
C GLN A 226 11.47 0.67 -4.37
N HIS A 227 11.87 0.01 -3.28
CA HIS A 227 13.27 -0.08 -2.88
C HIS A 227 14.09 -0.95 -3.84
N VAL A 228 15.39 -0.95 -3.63
CA VAL A 228 16.34 -1.81 -4.32
C VAL A 228 16.91 -2.76 -3.26
N THR A 229 16.97 -4.04 -3.57
CA THR A 229 17.57 -5.07 -2.72
C THR A 229 19.09 -4.94 -2.73
N ASP A 230 19.78 -5.59 -1.79
CA ASP A 230 21.24 -5.49 -1.63
C ASP A 230 22.01 -5.91 -2.89
N ASP A 231 21.42 -6.80 -3.70
CA ASP A 231 21.96 -7.22 -5.01
C ASP A 231 21.65 -6.22 -6.15
N GLY A 232 21.13 -5.03 -5.84
CA GLY A 232 20.86 -3.97 -6.80
C GLY A 232 19.60 -4.18 -7.65
N LYS A 233 18.78 -5.20 -7.34
CA LYS A 233 17.58 -5.53 -8.11
C LYS A 233 16.30 -4.97 -7.48
N ALA A 234 15.23 -4.98 -8.27
CA ALA A 234 13.89 -4.73 -7.74
C ALA A 234 13.46 -5.91 -6.85
N PRO A 235 12.74 -5.65 -5.74
CA PRO A 235 12.21 -6.74 -4.94
C PRO A 235 11.25 -7.60 -5.78
N HIS A 236 11.38 -8.91 -5.66
CA HIS A 236 10.52 -9.87 -6.33
C HIS A 236 9.76 -10.71 -5.31
N ARG A 237 8.49 -11.01 -5.62
CA ARG A 237 7.69 -11.92 -4.82
C ARG A 237 8.27 -13.34 -4.95
N LYS A 238 8.63 -13.94 -3.83
CA LYS A 238 9.06 -15.33 -3.76
C LYS A 238 7.86 -16.20 -3.37
N ARG A 239 7.67 -17.33 -4.06
CA ARG A 239 6.59 -18.28 -3.73
C ARG A 239 6.84 -18.86 -2.34
N GLY A 240 5.82 -18.85 -1.49
CA GLY A 240 5.89 -19.39 -0.13
C GLY A 240 6.58 -18.49 0.90
N ALA A 241 7.15 -17.34 0.51
CA ALA A 241 7.76 -16.40 1.42
C ALA A 241 6.87 -15.17 1.66
N ALA A 242 6.87 -14.65 2.88
CA ALA A 242 6.26 -13.37 3.19
C ALA A 242 7.08 -12.24 2.53
N ASN A 243 6.37 -11.26 1.96
CA ASN A 243 7.02 -10.06 1.45
C ASN A 243 7.18 -9.07 2.60
N ASP A 244 8.29 -8.34 2.62
CA ASP A 244 8.54 -7.21 3.52
C ASP A 244 7.98 -5.88 3.00
N TRP A 245 7.24 -5.94 1.90
CA TRP A 245 6.57 -4.82 1.21
C TRP A 245 5.12 -5.17 0.88
N ASN A 246 4.29 -4.15 0.63
CA ASN A 246 2.88 -4.32 0.29
C ASN A 246 2.69 -4.57 -1.22
N PRO A 247 2.30 -5.79 -1.65
CA PRO A 247 2.12 -6.12 -3.07
C PRO A 247 0.97 -5.36 -3.74
N GLU A 248 -0.08 -5.04 -2.99
CA GLU A 248 -1.23 -4.31 -3.50
C GLU A 248 -0.84 -2.87 -3.82
N ALA A 249 -0.20 -2.16 -2.87
CA ALA A 249 0.29 -0.80 -3.10
C ALA A 249 1.25 -0.72 -4.30
N ARG A 250 2.12 -1.71 -4.45
CA ARG A 250 3.02 -1.79 -5.60
C ARG A 250 2.28 -1.95 -6.92
N THR A 251 1.29 -2.85 -6.96
CA THR A 251 0.49 -3.13 -8.16
C THR A 251 -0.31 -1.91 -8.56
N VAL A 252 -0.93 -1.23 -7.61
CA VAL A 252 -1.68 0.00 -7.84
C VAL A 252 -0.78 1.08 -8.44
N LEU A 253 0.39 1.32 -7.86
CA LEU A 253 1.34 2.30 -8.39
C LEU A 253 1.83 1.96 -9.79
N TRP A 254 2.14 0.69 -10.04
CA TRP A 254 2.52 0.24 -11.38
C TRP A 254 1.43 0.54 -12.40
N ASN A 255 0.18 0.16 -12.09
CA ASN A 255 -0.96 0.39 -12.97
C ASN A 255 -1.21 1.89 -13.18
N THR A 256 -1.05 2.72 -12.14
CA THR A 256 -1.17 4.18 -12.25
C THR A 256 -0.18 4.76 -13.26
N ILE A 257 1.08 4.37 -13.16
CA ILE A 257 2.13 4.85 -14.06
C ILE A 257 1.90 4.34 -15.48
N ASP A 258 1.59 3.05 -15.64
CA ASP A 258 1.37 2.46 -16.97
C ASP A 258 0.16 3.07 -17.68
N THR A 259 -0.96 3.24 -16.98
CA THR A 259 -2.16 3.90 -17.52
C THR A 259 -1.87 5.38 -17.81
N GLY A 260 -1.17 6.08 -16.94
CA GLY A 260 -0.77 7.47 -17.17
C GLY A 260 0.12 7.63 -18.40
N LEU A 261 1.02 6.69 -18.65
CA LEU A 261 1.84 6.69 -19.88
C LEU A 261 0.98 6.48 -21.14
N LYS A 262 0.04 5.53 -21.09
CA LYS A 262 -0.88 5.26 -22.22
C LYS A 262 -1.79 6.44 -22.51
N ALA A 263 -2.25 7.14 -21.46
CA ALA A 263 -3.14 8.29 -21.57
C ALA A 263 -2.41 9.64 -21.79
N ASN A 264 -1.10 9.64 -22.05
CA ASN A 264 -0.29 10.87 -22.19
C ASN A 264 -0.46 11.84 -21.01
N ASN A 265 -0.49 11.32 -19.78
CA ASN A 265 -0.66 12.13 -18.58
C ASN A 265 0.40 13.23 -18.51
N PRO A 266 0.00 14.51 -18.28
CA PRO A 266 0.90 15.67 -18.36
C PRO A 266 1.96 15.73 -17.25
N VAL A 267 1.85 14.92 -16.20
CA VAL A 267 2.84 14.81 -15.13
C VAL A 267 3.72 13.57 -15.35
N ILE A 268 3.12 12.42 -15.60
CA ILE A 268 3.81 11.14 -15.67
C ILE A 268 4.66 11.02 -16.93
N ARG A 269 4.14 11.41 -18.10
CA ARG A 269 4.81 11.24 -19.38
C ARG A 269 6.15 11.99 -19.47
N PRO A 270 6.21 13.31 -19.18
CA PRO A 270 7.48 14.04 -19.24
C PRO A 270 8.53 13.52 -18.26
N LEU A 271 8.11 13.15 -17.04
CA LEU A 271 9.01 12.55 -16.05
C LEU A 271 9.57 11.21 -16.54
N TYR A 272 8.72 10.38 -17.15
CA TYR A 272 9.14 9.10 -17.68
C TYR A 272 10.16 9.26 -18.82
N GLU A 273 9.90 10.12 -19.77
CA GLU A 273 10.79 10.38 -20.91
C GLU A 273 12.14 10.90 -20.44
N TYR A 274 12.14 11.83 -19.50
CA TYR A 274 13.36 12.32 -18.88
C TYR A 274 14.19 11.21 -18.22
N TYR A 275 13.56 10.41 -17.35
CA TYR A 275 14.28 9.33 -16.68
C TYR A 275 14.66 8.20 -17.63
N LYS A 276 13.88 7.93 -18.67
CA LYS A 276 14.20 6.94 -19.68
C LYS A 276 15.42 7.35 -20.49
N ALA A 277 15.51 8.62 -20.88
CA ALA A 277 16.69 9.14 -21.57
C ALA A 277 17.95 8.99 -20.72
N LYS A 278 17.89 9.38 -19.44
CA LYS A 278 19.01 9.17 -18.50
C LYS A 278 19.39 7.71 -18.28
N GLU A 279 18.45 6.82 -18.21
CA GLU A 279 18.74 5.39 -18.05
C GLU A 279 19.36 4.80 -19.32
N LEU A 280 18.97 5.29 -20.51
CA LEU A 280 19.57 4.87 -21.79
C LEU A 280 21.02 5.36 -21.88
N GLU A 281 21.28 6.61 -21.54
CA GLU A 281 22.63 7.19 -21.50
C GLU A 281 23.56 6.39 -20.56
N THR A 282 23.12 6.16 -19.32
CA THR A 282 23.89 5.39 -18.32
C THR A 282 24.01 3.91 -18.68
N HIS A 283 23.08 3.37 -19.45
CA HIS A 283 23.09 1.97 -19.87
C HIS A 283 24.24 1.68 -20.80
N ASP A 284 24.52 2.56 -21.73
CA ASP A 284 25.56 2.39 -22.76
C ASP A 284 26.95 2.77 -22.24
N ALA A 285 27.07 3.89 -21.56
CA ALA A 285 28.34 4.42 -21.07
C ALA A 285 28.79 3.83 -19.72
N GLY A 286 27.86 3.16 -18.97
CA GLY A 286 28.09 2.92 -17.56
C GLY A 286 27.91 4.22 -16.76
N ASN A 287 28.41 4.24 -15.52
CA ASN A 287 28.48 5.46 -14.71
C ASN A 287 29.81 5.45 -13.93
N ALA A 288 30.70 6.33 -14.33
CA ALA A 288 32.05 6.43 -13.74
C ALA A 288 32.00 6.85 -12.25
N GLU A 289 31.04 7.73 -11.86
CA GLU A 289 30.90 8.18 -10.45
C GLU A 289 30.47 7.06 -9.51
N THR A 290 29.64 6.13 -9.99
CA THR A 290 29.13 5.01 -9.19
C THR A 290 29.88 3.69 -9.46
N GLY A 291 30.89 3.69 -10.32
CA GLY A 291 31.60 2.48 -10.73
C GLY A 291 30.75 1.47 -11.51
N LYS A 292 29.60 1.88 -12.02
CA LYS A 292 28.63 1.02 -12.68
C LYS A 292 29.08 0.69 -14.09
N LYS A 293 29.36 -0.58 -14.38
CA LYS A 293 29.73 -1.05 -15.73
C LYS A 293 28.55 -0.93 -16.70
N PRO A 294 28.81 -0.76 -18.01
CA PRO A 294 27.78 -0.84 -19.05
C PRO A 294 26.96 -2.12 -18.93
N CYS A 295 25.64 -2.01 -19.16
CA CYS A 295 24.76 -3.16 -19.08
C CYS A 295 24.81 -3.96 -20.39
N LYS A 296 25.00 -5.27 -20.30
CA LYS A 296 25.05 -6.18 -21.44
C LYS A 296 23.70 -6.82 -21.81
N CYS A 297 22.57 -6.25 -21.37
CA CYS A 297 21.26 -6.85 -21.63
C CYS A 297 20.80 -6.63 -23.08
N GLU A 298 20.20 -7.64 -23.69
CA GLU A 298 19.65 -7.60 -25.05
C GLU A 298 18.41 -6.69 -25.16
N THR A 299 17.65 -6.56 -24.07
CA THR A 299 16.39 -5.79 -24.01
C THR A 299 16.55 -4.39 -23.42
N LYS A 300 17.52 -3.61 -23.93
CA LYS A 300 17.84 -2.26 -23.48
C LYS A 300 16.61 -1.37 -23.22
N GLN A 301 15.72 -1.26 -24.21
CA GLN A 301 14.53 -0.42 -24.12
C GLN A 301 13.58 -0.84 -23.00
N GLY A 302 13.32 -2.13 -22.84
CA GLY A 302 12.46 -2.67 -21.77
C GLY A 302 13.07 -2.47 -20.39
N HIS A 303 14.35 -2.72 -20.25
CA HIS A 303 15.07 -2.59 -18.98
C HIS A 303 15.14 -1.12 -18.52
N CYS A 304 15.55 -0.20 -19.38
CA CYS A 304 15.60 1.22 -19.06
C CYS A 304 14.20 1.79 -18.81
N GLY A 305 13.19 1.36 -19.57
CA GLY A 305 11.81 1.73 -19.35
C GLY A 305 11.27 1.30 -17.98
N ALA A 306 11.59 0.08 -17.52
CA ALA A 306 11.20 -0.40 -16.19
C ALA A 306 11.87 0.38 -15.06
N ARG A 307 13.15 0.74 -15.22
CA ARG A 307 13.87 1.59 -14.28
C ARG A 307 13.31 3.02 -14.25
N ALA A 308 13.02 3.60 -15.41
CA ALA A 308 12.42 4.91 -15.52
C ALA A 308 11.06 4.97 -14.81
N ARG A 309 10.16 3.98 -15.03
CA ARG A 309 8.88 3.89 -14.30
C ARG A 309 9.08 3.91 -12.78
N ARG A 310 10.05 3.17 -12.27
CA ARG A 310 10.35 3.15 -10.82
C ARG A 310 10.84 4.50 -10.32
N ARG A 311 11.68 5.21 -11.08
CA ARG A 311 12.15 6.55 -10.71
C ARG A 311 10.99 7.55 -10.68
N VAL A 312 10.10 7.53 -11.67
CA VAL A 312 8.87 8.32 -11.69
C VAL A 312 8.04 8.03 -10.44
N THR A 313 7.80 6.76 -10.15
CA THR A 313 7.02 6.36 -8.97
C THR A 313 7.64 6.90 -7.67
N LYS A 314 8.96 6.77 -7.51
CA LYS A 314 9.67 7.29 -6.32
C LYS A 314 9.55 8.81 -6.19
N GLU A 315 9.67 9.52 -7.29
CA GLU A 315 9.57 11.00 -7.29
C GLU A 315 8.15 11.44 -6.90
N LEU A 316 7.12 10.84 -7.47
CA LEU A 316 5.73 11.17 -7.14
C LEU A 316 5.37 10.77 -5.70
N LEU A 317 5.85 9.61 -5.23
CA LEU A 317 5.68 9.19 -3.83
C LEU A 317 6.38 10.13 -2.85
N LYS A 318 7.53 10.70 -3.21
CA LYS A 318 8.22 11.69 -2.39
C LYS A 318 7.37 12.95 -2.23
N GLN A 319 6.79 13.44 -3.32
CA GLN A 319 5.87 14.57 -3.28
C GLN A 319 4.63 14.27 -2.43
N TYR A 320 4.06 13.08 -2.60
CA TYR A 320 2.91 12.62 -1.83
C TYR A 320 3.23 12.56 -0.32
N TYR A 321 4.36 11.95 0.05
CA TYR A 321 4.81 11.87 1.44
C TYR A 321 4.93 13.25 2.10
N VAL A 322 5.54 14.19 1.41
CA VAL A 322 5.70 15.56 1.92
C VAL A 322 4.36 16.29 2.05
N ALA A 323 3.48 16.12 1.07
CA ALA A 323 2.19 16.82 1.04
C ALA A 323 1.17 16.27 2.04
N THR A 324 1.31 15.01 2.49
CA THR A 324 0.39 14.34 3.42
C THR A 324 0.92 14.25 4.85
N GLY A 325 1.92 15.04 5.21
CA GLY A 325 2.39 15.16 6.59
C GLY A 325 3.56 14.27 6.99
N GLY A 326 4.28 13.68 6.00
CA GLY A 326 5.53 12.98 6.29
C GLY A 326 6.54 13.89 6.97
N THR A 327 7.16 13.42 8.05
CA THR A 327 8.14 14.17 8.85
C THR A 327 9.49 14.27 8.14
N GLY A 328 10.18 15.42 8.24
CA GLY A 328 11.55 15.64 7.79
C GLY A 328 11.68 16.54 6.56
N GLN A 329 12.69 17.39 6.51
CA GLN A 329 13.17 18.33 5.46
C GLN A 329 12.12 18.80 4.40
N GLN A 330 10.93 19.16 4.86
CA GLN A 330 9.74 19.32 4.03
C GLN A 330 9.82 20.51 3.06
N ARG A 331 10.43 21.63 3.43
CA ARG A 331 10.41 22.87 2.61
C ARG A 331 11.41 22.84 1.44
N THR A 332 12.64 22.42 1.66
CA THR A 332 13.70 22.43 0.64
C THR A 332 13.43 21.42 -0.48
N VAL A 333 12.79 20.30 -0.14
CA VAL A 333 12.48 19.23 -1.09
C VAL A 333 11.34 19.61 -2.03
N LEU A 334 10.30 20.28 -1.53
CA LEU A 334 9.20 20.77 -2.38
C LEU A 334 9.70 21.80 -3.38
N GLN A 335 10.51 22.76 -2.93
CA GLN A 335 11.07 23.80 -3.75
C GLN A 335 11.96 23.22 -4.88
N SER A 336 12.86 22.29 -4.55
CA SER A 336 13.74 21.66 -5.54
C SER A 336 12.98 20.78 -6.55
N THR A 337 11.89 20.14 -6.11
CA THR A 337 11.09 19.29 -6.99
C THR A 337 10.19 20.11 -7.92
N ILE A 338 9.59 21.21 -7.44
CA ILE A 338 8.83 22.15 -8.26
C ILE A 338 9.73 22.79 -9.31
N CYS A 339 10.89 23.31 -8.92
CA CYS A 339 11.87 23.88 -9.86
C CYS A 339 12.31 22.86 -10.92
N ARG A 340 12.49 21.58 -10.54
CA ARG A 340 12.84 20.51 -11.47
C ARG A 340 11.71 20.19 -12.45
N LEU A 341 10.47 20.13 -11.99
CA LEU A 341 9.29 19.94 -12.85
C LEU A 341 9.06 21.11 -13.81
N GLU A 342 9.28 22.33 -13.36
CA GLU A 342 9.20 23.52 -14.20
C GLU A 342 10.31 23.55 -15.27
N SER A 343 11.53 23.16 -14.92
CA SER A 343 12.62 23.04 -15.88
C SER A 343 12.34 21.98 -16.96
N MET A 344 11.78 20.83 -16.57
CA MET A 344 11.38 19.78 -17.50
C MET A 344 10.24 20.21 -18.43
N ARG A 345 9.25 20.97 -17.92
CA ARG A 345 8.17 21.55 -18.74
C ARG A 345 8.70 22.56 -19.78
N ARG A 346 9.74 23.31 -19.43
CA ARG A 346 10.39 24.25 -20.36
C ARG A 346 11.12 23.51 -21.48
N VAL A 347 11.85 22.44 -21.14
CA VAL A 347 12.55 21.61 -22.13
C VAL A 347 11.57 20.89 -23.08
N SER A 348 10.45 20.37 -22.59
CA SER A 348 9.45 19.70 -23.43
C SER A 348 8.60 20.64 -24.30
N LYS A 349 8.60 21.96 -24.01
CA LYS A 349 7.96 22.99 -24.85
C LYS A 349 8.90 23.55 -25.91
N ALA A 350 10.20 23.34 -25.77
CA ALA A 350 11.22 23.81 -26.67
C ALA A 350 11.68 22.74 -27.71
N ALA A 351 11.24 21.49 -27.53
CA ALA A 351 11.36 20.38 -28.46
C ALA A 351 10.02 20.11 -29.17
#